data_88931f385a578a0a714928cb4454f1bf
#
_entry.id   88931f385a578a0a714928cb4454f1bf
#
_cell.length_a   1.000
_cell.length_b   1.000
_cell.length_c   1.000
_cell.angle_alpha   90.00
_cell.angle_beta   90.00
_cell.angle_gamma   90.00
#
_symmetry.space_group_name_H-M   'P 1'
#
loop_
_entity.id
_entity.type
_entity.pdbx_description
1 polymer ?
#
loop_
_entity_poly.entity_id
_entity_poly.type
_entity_poly.pdbx_seq_one_letter_code
_entity_poly.pdbx_strand_id
1 'polypeptide(L)'
;TSGGKIYNCADTHQLTMAQWVQIISDAMDWSLDVVSVPARYAQPARDIMLAAAHSHHQLYDTFALRAELGYEDKVPVVEALGRTVDWYISNPPELNASTHAEMAEQYKTEDRLKEIVDATRQKFDSLPVEDKTFSHPYAHPKKPGEGTDHMGR
;
A
#
# COMPACT_ATOMS: atom_id res chain seq x y z
N THR A 1 22.45 28.99 1.00
CA THR A 1 22.06 29.22 -0.41
C THR A 1 22.00 27.90 -1.17
N SER A 2 20.84 27.59 -1.74
CA SER A 2 20.60 26.33 -2.48
C SER A 2 21.13 26.35 -3.91
N GLY A 3 21.83 27.41 -4.32
CA GLY A 3 22.31 27.56 -5.71
C GLY A 3 23.23 26.42 -6.13
N GLY A 4 22.89 25.74 -7.23
CA GLY A 4 23.67 24.66 -7.82
C GLY A 4 23.57 23.29 -7.13
N LYS A 5 22.70 23.12 -6.12
CA LYS A 5 22.46 21.84 -5.46
C LYS A 5 21.15 21.22 -5.91
N ILE A 6 21.10 19.88 -5.88
CA ILE A 6 19.90 19.06 -6.16
C ILE A 6 19.48 18.40 -4.87
N TYR A 7 18.19 18.43 -4.57
CA TYR A 7 17.61 17.84 -3.37
C TYR A 7 16.51 16.87 -3.75
N ASN A 8 16.50 15.72 -3.08
CA ASN A 8 15.32 14.85 -3.09
C ASN A 8 14.25 15.49 -2.20
N CYS A 9 13.02 15.51 -2.68
CA CYS A 9 11.86 16.00 -1.95
C CYS A 9 10.84 14.88 -1.84
N ALA A 10 10.51 14.52 -0.62
CA ALA A 10 9.46 13.56 -0.29
C ALA A 10 8.96 13.82 1.13
N ASP A 11 7.77 13.30 1.43
CA ASP A 11 7.23 13.35 2.79
C ASP A 11 8.15 12.62 3.79
N THR A 12 8.15 13.07 5.04
CA THR A 12 8.88 12.39 6.12
C THR A 12 8.38 10.96 6.32
N HIS A 13 7.05 10.78 6.26
CA HIS A 13 6.42 9.47 6.33
C HIS A 13 6.11 8.98 4.92
N GLN A 14 6.99 8.14 4.40
CA GLN A 14 6.84 7.54 3.08
C GLN A 14 5.94 6.31 3.19
N LEU A 15 4.74 6.41 2.65
CA LEU A 15 3.70 5.40 2.74
C LEU A 15 3.92 4.29 1.70
N THR A 16 3.56 3.07 2.05
CA THR A 16 3.39 1.99 1.08
C THR A 16 2.14 2.22 0.22
N MET A 17 2.07 1.61 -0.96
CA MET A 17 0.88 1.69 -1.81
C MET A 17 -0.39 1.20 -1.07
N ALA A 18 -0.27 0.14 -0.28
CA ALA A 18 -1.40 -0.36 0.53
C ALA A 18 -1.88 0.66 1.56
N GLN A 19 -0.96 1.39 2.21
CA GLN A 19 -1.33 2.47 3.14
C GLN A 19 -1.99 3.64 2.40
N TRP A 20 -1.51 4.00 1.20
CA TRP A 20 -2.14 5.02 0.36
C TRP A 20 -3.59 4.65 0.05
N VAL A 21 -3.82 3.43 -0.45
CA VAL A 21 -5.15 2.92 -0.79
C VAL A 21 -6.06 2.94 0.43
N GLN A 22 -5.58 2.51 1.61
CA GLN A 22 -6.37 2.51 2.84
C GLN A 22 -6.76 3.92 3.27
N ILE A 23 -5.82 4.87 3.27
CA ILE A 23 -6.09 6.27 3.68
C ILE A 23 -7.10 6.92 2.73
N ILE A 24 -6.99 6.67 1.41
CA ILE A 24 -7.94 7.18 0.44
C ILE A 24 -9.33 6.57 0.65
N SER A 25 -9.39 5.26 0.87
CA SER A 25 -10.62 4.52 1.16
C SER A 25 -11.32 5.08 2.40
N ASP A 26 -10.57 5.27 3.49
CA ASP A 26 -11.08 5.83 4.74
C ASP A 26 -11.59 7.28 4.53
N ALA A 27 -10.85 8.10 3.79
CA ALA A 27 -11.24 9.48 3.50
C ALA A 27 -12.50 9.58 2.62
N MET A 28 -12.75 8.60 1.77
CA MET A 28 -13.95 8.50 0.93
C MET A 28 -15.14 7.88 1.65
N ASP A 29 -14.97 7.38 2.86
CA ASP A 29 -15.95 6.51 3.55
C ASP A 29 -16.40 5.34 2.66
N TRP A 30 -15.47 4.77 1.92
CA TRP A 30 -15.71 3.72 0.94
C TRP A 30 -14.83 2.50 1.23
N SER A 31 -15.45 1.34 1.46
CA SER A 31 -14.71 0.08 1.63
C SER A 31 -14.22 -0.43 0.29
N LEU A 32 -12.89 -0.53 0.14
CA LEU A 32 -12.25 -1.12 -1.02
C LEU A 32 -11.84 -2.56 -0.74
N ASP A 33 -12.15 -3.45 -1.68
CA ASP A 33 -11.71 -4.84 -1.62
C ASP A 33 -10.39 -4.99 -2.38
N VAL A 34 -9.28 -5.07 -1.63
CA VAL A 34 -7.94 -5.17 -2.21
C VAL A 34 -7.63 -6.62 -2.56
N VAL A 35 -7.50 -6.89 -3.85
CA VAL A 35 -7.24 -8.22 -4.38
C VAL A 35 -5.81 -8.35 -4.87
N SER A 36 -5.06 -9.33 -4.34
CA SER A 36 -3.69 -9.61 -4.75
C SER A 36 -3.67 -10.61 -5.90
N VAL A 37 -3.07 -10.22 -7.02
CA VAL A 37 -2.90 -11.06 -8.21
C VAL A 37 -1.45 -11.04 -8.68
N PRO A 38 -0.96 -12.08 -9.39
CA PRO A 38 0.36 -12.02 -9.99
C PRO A 38 0.50 -10.82 -10.93
N ALA A 39 1.65 -10.13 -10.90
CA ALA A 39 1.89 -8.86 -11.58
C ALA A 39 1.52 -8.86 -13.07
N ARG A 40 1.70 -9.96 -13.78
CA ARG A 40 1.35 -10.08 -15.20
C ARG A 40 -0.15 -9.95 -15.48
N TYR A 41 -1.01 -10.17 -14.47
CA TYR A 41 -2.47 -10.06 -14.58
C TYR A 41 -3.02 -8.77 -13.96
N ALA A 42 -2.19 -8.01 -13.27
CA ALA A 42 -2.58 -6.75 -12.64
C ALA A 42 -2.66 -5.60 -13.67
N GLN A 43 -3.24 -5.85 -14.85
CA GLN A 43 -3.38 -4.85 -15.93
C GLN A 43 -4.12 -3.58 -15.48
N PRO A 44 -5.24 -3.69 -14.75
CA PRO A 44 -5.97 -2.50 -14.32
C PRO A 44 -5.15 -1.55 -13.44
N ALA A 45 -4.24 -2.09 -12.61
CA ALA A 45 -3.41 -1.28 -11.71
C ALA A 45 -2.13 -0.74 -12.37
N ARG A 46 -1.80 -1.12 -13.61
CA ARG A 46 -0.51 -0.79 -14.24
C ARG A 46 -0.35 0.69 -14.52
N ASP A 47 -1.41 1.36 -14.89
CA ASP A 47 -1.38 2.78 -15.23
C ASP A 47 -1.21 3.67 -13.98
N ILE A 48 -1.55 3.14 -12.81
CA ILE A 48 -1.37 3.81 -11.52
C ILE A 48 0.07 3.61 -10.99
N MET A 49 0.72 2.51 -11.37
CA MET A 49 2.06 2.17 -10.89
C MET A 49 3.13 2.62 -11.88
N LEU A 50 3.95 3.58 -11.47
CA LEU A 50 5.04 4.19 -12.26
C LEU A 50 6.07 3.21 -12.85
N ALA A 51 6.09 1.96 -12.45
CA ALA A 51 6.96 0.94 -13.02
C ALA A 51 6.46 -0.46 -12.69
N ALA A 52 5.37 -0.89 -13.33
CA ALA A 52 4.87 -2.25 -13.20
C ALA A 52 5.91 -3.35 -13.51
N ALA A 53 7.03 -3.00 -14.15
CA ALA A 53 8.14 -3.90 -14.43
C ALA A 53 9.14 -4.01 -13.26
N HIS A 54 9.09 -3.13 -12.28
CA HIS A 54 10.07 -3.05 -11.20
C HIS A 54 9.38 -3.01 -9.84
N SER A 55 9.33 -4.15 -9.17
CA SER A 55 8.79 -4.27 -7.81
C SER A 55 9.84 -3.90 -6.76
N HIS A 56 10.34 -2.68 -6.76
CA HIS A 56 11.24 -2.20 -5.73
C HIS A 56 10.65 -0.99 -5.00
N HIS A 57 11.09 -0.80 -3.77
CA HIS A 57 10.70 0.35 -2.98
C HIS A 57 11.32 1.63 -3.56
N GLN A 58 10.52 2.69 -3.68
CA GLN A 58 10.98 4.03 -4.04
C GLN A 58 11.03 4.87 -2.77
N LEU A 59 12.10 4.73 -2.01
CA LEU A 59 12.35 5.53 -0.82
C LEU A 59 13.40 6.60 -1.14
N TYR A 60 13.11 7.82 -0.74
CA TYR A 60 14.00 8.96 -0.95
C TYR A 60 14.60 9.42 0.36
N ASP A 61 15.93 9.54 0.40
CA ASP A 61 16.59 10.23 1.49
C ASP A 61 16.43 11.74 1.31
N THR A 62 15.76 12.37 2.27
CA THR A 62 15.51 13.82 2.30
C THR A 62 16.40 14.56 3.31
N PHE A 63 17.42 13.89 3.86
CA PHE A 63 18.26 14.45 4.91
C PHE A 63 18.90 15.78 4.47
N ALA A 64 19.48 15.85 3.27
CA ALA A 64 20.13 17.07 2.77
C ALA A 64 19.15 18.25 2.67
N LEU A 65 17.92 18.00 2.19
CA LEU A 65 16.87 19.01 2.10
C LEU A 65 16.54 19.58 3.49
N ARG A 66 16.37 18.71 4.49
CA ARG A 66 15.99 19.08 5.85
C ARG A 66 17.13 19.74 6.60
N ALA A 67 18.34 19.18 6.54
CA ALA A 67 19.50 19.68 7.26
C ALA A 67 20.03 21.02 6.71
N GLU A 68 20.02 21.19 5.38
CA GLU A 68 20.62 22.38 4.76
C GLU A 68 19.61 23.52 4.56
N LEU A 69 18.35 23.21 4.29
CA LEU A 69 17.31 24.21 4.02
C LEU A 69 16.31 24.40 5.17
N GLY A 70 16.40 23.58 6.22
CA GLY A 70 15.44 23.61 7.33
C GLY A 70 14.02 23.25 6.87
N TYR A 71 13.90 22.42 5.83
CA TYR A 71 12.59 22.04 5.32
C TYR A 71 11.85 21.14 6.32
N GLU A 72 10.59 21.44 6.53
CA GLU A 72 9.65 20.66 7.33
C GLU A 72 8.34 20.49 6.58
N ASP A 73 7.74 19.30 6.72
CA ASP A 73 6.41 19.05 6.17
C ASP A 73 5.39 19.92 6.90
N LYS A 74 4.67 20.76 6.19
CA LYS A 74 3.68 21.68 6.76
C LYS A 74 2.37 20.97 7.10
N VAL A 75 2.06 19.92 6.39
CA VAL A 75 0.85 19.11 6.55
C VAL A 75 1.29 17.65 6.59
N PRO A 76 0.88 16.86 7.59
CA PRO A 76 1.14 15.43 7.62
C PRO A 76 0.53 14.74 6.41
N VAL A 77 1.21 13.74 5.84
CA VAL A 77 0.79 13.07 4.60
C VAL A 77 -0.64 12.51 4.65
N VAL A 78 -1.05 11.95 5.78
CA VAL A 78 -2.42 11.42 5.98
C VAL A 78 -3.46 12.54 5.87
N GLU A 79 -3.19 13.68 6.51
CA GLU A 79 -4.07 14.85 6.43
C GLU A 79 -4.07 15.45 5.02
N ALA A 80 -2.91 15.50 4.36
CA ALA A 80 -2.79 16.00 2.99
C ALA A 80 -3.61 15.15 2.01
N LEU A 81 -3.56 13.81 2.16
CA LEU A 81 -4.37 12.89 1.36
C LEU A 81 -5.87 13.11 1.61
N GLY A 82 -6.31 13.22 2.87
CA GLY A 82 -7.71 13.50 3.20
C GLY A 82 -8.20 14.79 2.53
N ARG A 83 -7.45 15.88 2.68
CA ARG A 83 -7.77 17.17 2.03
C ARG A 83 -7.83 17.06 0.49
N THR A 84 -6.96 16.24 -0.10
CA THR A 84 -6.95 16.01 -1.55
C THR A 84 -8.19 15.25 -1.98
N VAL A 85 -8.59 14.22 -1.23
CA VAL A 85 -9.81 13.45 -1.49
C VAL A 85 -11.04 14.35 -1.40
N ASP A 86 -11.16 15.13 -0.33
CA ASP A 86 -12.27 16.10 -0.14
C ASP A 86 -12.38 17.09 -1.30
N TRP A 87 -11.21 17.55 -1.79
CA TRP A 87 -11.16 18.45 -2.93
C TRP A 87 -11.68 17.77 -4.20
N TYR A 88 -11.27 16.53 -4.50
CA TYR A 88 -11.73 15.79 -5.67
C TYR A 88 -13.21 15.41 -5.59
N ILE A 89 -13.71 15.11 -4.41
CA ILE A 89 -15.16 14.89 -4.20
C ILE A 89 -15.96 16.17 -4.53
N SER A 90 -15.43 17.32 -4.09
CA SER A 90 -16.08 18.62 -4.35
C SER A 90 -15.86 19.13 -5.77
N ASN A 91 -14.81 18.68 -6.45
CA ASN A 91 -14.40 19.12 -7.78
C ASN A 91 -14.10 17.90 -8.67
N PRO A 92 -15.11 17.05 -8.97
CA PRO A 92 -14.88 15.87 -9.77
C PRO A 92 -14.39 16.26 -11.18
N PRO A 93 -13.39 15.53 -11.73
CA PRO A 93 -12.92 15.80 -13.08
C PRO A 93 -14.01 15.52 -14.12
N GLU A 94 -14.09 16.36 -15.14
CA GLU A 94 -14.94 16.08 -16.30
C GLU A 94 -14.29 14.95 -17.12
N LEU A 95 -14.96 13.80 -17.17
CA LEU A 95 -14.53 12.68 -17.99
C LEU A 95 -15.29 12.67 -19.32
N ASN A 96 -14.59 12.47 -20.43
CA ASN A 96 -15.24 12.28 -21.72
C ASN A 96 -15.82 10.85 -21.85
N ALA A 97 -16.67 10.65 -22.84
CA ALA A 97 -17.35 9.36 -23.07
C ALA A 97 -16.39 8.18 -23.33
N SER A 98 -15.24 8.43 -23.97
CA SER A 98 -14.20 7.39 -24.20
C SER A 98 -13.60 6.94 -22.90
N THR A 99 -13.21 7.87 -22.02
CA THR A 99 -12.63 7.58 -20.70
C THR A 99 -13.62 6.80 -19.84
N HIS A 100 -14.91 7.16 -19.84
CA HIS A 100 -15.94 6.40 -19.13
C HIS A 100 -16.07 4.96 -19.65
N ALA A 101 -16.03 4.76 -20.97
CA ALA A 101 -16.11 3.43 -21.56
C ALA A 101 -14.87 2.58 -21.21
N GLU A 102 -13.69 3.15 -21.26
CA GLU A 102 -12.43 2.49 -20.89
C GLU A 102 -12.43 2.07 -19.42
N MET A 103 -12.86 2.95 -18.51
CA MET A 103 -13.01 2.64 -17.09
C MET A 103 -14.02 1.52 -16.85
N ALA A 104 -15.15 1.52 -17.56
CA ALA A 104 -16.16 0.47 -17.43
C ALA A 104 -15.62 -0.92 -17.87
N GLU A 105 -14.82 -0.98 -18.91
CA GLU A 105 -14.17 -2.24 -19.32
C GLU A 105 -13.08 -2.67 -18.33
N GLN A 106 -12.37 -1.72 -17.74
CA GLN A 106 -11.40 -1.98 -16.69
C GLN A 106 -12.08 -2.60 -15.46
N TYR A 107 -13.17 -2.04 -14.98
CA TYR A 107 -13.92 -2.59 -13.85
C TYR A 107 -14.43 -4.01 -14.11
N LYS A 108 -14.91 -4.32 -15.32
CA LYS A 108 -15.27 -5.70 -15.69
C LYS A 108 -14.09 -6.67 -15.61
N THR A 109 -12.91 -6.19 -15.92
CA THR A 109 -11.67 -6.99 -15.80
C THR A 109 -11.30 -7.22 -14.34
N GLU A 110 -11.44 -6.20 -13.50
CA GLU A 110 -11.23 -6.28 -12.06
C GLU A 110 -12.19 -7.26 -11.40
N ASP A 111 -13.48 -7.19 -11.73
CA ASP A 111 -14.50 -8.12 -11.24
C ASP A 111 -14.16 -9.58 -11.58
N ARG A 112 -13.73 -9.85 -12.80
CA ARG A 112 -13.30 -11.19 -13.21
C ARG A 112 -12.06 -11.68 -12.46
N LEU A 113 -11.09 -10.79 -12.23
CA LEU A 113 -9.91 -11.12 -11.43
C LEU A 113 -10.28 -11.45 -10.00
N LYS A 114 -11.19 -10.67 -9.41
CA LYS A 114 -11.72 -10.93 -8.08
C LYS A 114 -12.41 -12.30 -8.01
N GLU A 115 -13.29 -12.62 -8.93
CA GLU A 115 -13.97 -13.93 -9.00
C GLU A 115 -12.96 -15.10 -9.02
N ILE A 116 -11.90 -14.99 -9.82
CA ILE A 116 -10.85 -16.02 -9.92
C ILE A 116 -10.11 -16.17 -8.58
N VAL A 117 -9.77 -15.05 -7.93
CA VAL A 117 -9.06 -15.07 -6.65
C VAL A 117 -9.95 -15.67 -5.57
N ASP A 118 -11.20 -15.27 -5.47
CA ASP A 118 -12.15 -15.78 -4.48
C ASP A 118 -12.40 -17.29 -4.66
N ALA A 119 -12.58 -17.75 -5.89
CA ALA A 119 -12.70 -19.18 -6.19
C ALA A 119 -11.42 -19.98 -5.84
N THR A 120 -10.25 -19.34 -5.99
CA THR A 120 -8.97 -19.96 -5.63
C THR A 120 -8.80 -20.02 -4.12
N ARG A 121 -9.14 -18.97 -3.38
CA ARG A 121 -9.15 -18.97 -1.91
C ARG A 121 -10.03 -20.07 -1.36
N GLN A 122 -11.27 -20.18 -1.84
CA GLN A 122 -12.19 -21.24 -1.42
C GLN A 122 -11.60 -22.65 -1.60
N LYS A 123 -10.85 -22.86 -2.69
CA LYS A 123 -10.16 -24.14 -2.91
C LYS A 123 -9.04 -24.37 -1.89
N PHE A 124 -8.26 -23.33 -1.57
CA PHE A 124 -7.22 -23.43 -0.54
C PHE A 124 -7.81 -23.68 0.85
N ASP A 125 -8.88 -22.96 1.20
CA ASP A 125 -9.57 -23.11 2.49
C ASP A 125 -10.18 -24.52 2.68
N SER A 126 -10.46 -25.21 1.58
CA SER A 126 -10.95 -26.60 1.62
C SER A 126 -9.86 -27.65 1.83
N LEU A 127 -8.58 -27.26 1.77
CA LEU A 127 -7.48 -28.20 1.99
C LEU A 127 -7.33 -28.51 3.50
N PRO A 128 -7.06 -29.77 3.87
CA PRO A 128 -6.78 -30.13 5.24
C PRO A 128 -5.36 -29.67 5.63
N VAL A 129 -5.21 -28.38 5.91
CA VAL A 129 -3.95 -27.81 6.35
C VAL A 129 -3.95 -27.75 7.87
N GLU A 130 -3.05 -28.49 8.49
CA GLU A 130 -2.82 -28.37 9.94
C GLU A 130 -1.99 -27.09 10.19
N ASP A 131 -2.47 -26.23 11.08
CA ASP A 131 -1.70 -25.10 11.58
C ASP A 131 -0.53 -25.65 12.42
N LYS A 132 0.63 -25.70 11.79
CA LYS A 132 1.88 -26.01 12.51
C LYS A 132 2.27 -24.77 13.29
N THR A 133 1.99 -24.76 14.59
CA THR A 133 2.59 -23.77 15.48
C THR A 133 4.12 -23.90 15.42
N PHE A 134 4.78 -22.87 14.94
CA PHE A 134 6.23 -22.81 14.97
C PHE A 134 6.66 -22.68 16.43
N SER A 135 7.26 -23.74 16.98
CA SER A 135 7.91 -23.68 18.27
C SER A 135 9.36 -23.24 18.07
N HIS A 136 9.69 -22.03 18.50
CA HIS A 136 11.07 -21.57 18.50
C HIS A 136 11.86 -22.40 19.52
N PRO A 137 13.07 -22.90 19.16
CA PRO A 137 13.86 -23.75 20.08
C PRO A 137 14.32 -23.01 21.34
N TYR A 138 14.27 -21.68 21.33
CA TYR A 138 14.58 -20.86 22.50
C TYR A 138 13.33 -20.15 22.98
N ALA A 139 13.00 -20.33 24.26
CA ALA A 139 11.95 -19.51 24.88
C ALA A 139 12.43 -18.06 24.97
N HIS A 140 11.61 -17.14 24.45
CA HIS A 140 11.82 -15.71 24.63
C HIS A 140 10.89 -15.24 25.75
N PRO A 141 11.34 -15.17 27.01
CA PRO A 141 10.50 -14.72 28.11
C PRO A 141 10.09 -13.26 27.87
N LYS A 142 8.82 -12.97 28.04
CA LYS A 142 8.28 -11.60 27.93
C LYS A 142 8.61 -10.74 29.14
N LYS A 143 9.00 -11.40 30.26
CA LYS A 143 9.43 -10.75 31.50
C LYS A 143 10.66 -11.47 32.05
N PRO A 144 11.51 -10.78 32.83
CA PRO A 144 12.64 -11.40 33.50
C PRO A 144 12.16 -12.56 34.38
N GLY A 145 12.77 -13.72 34.25
CA GLY A 145 12.42 -14.93 35.02
C GLY A 145 11.26 -15.78 34.49
N GLU A 146 10.63 -15.36 33.39
CA GLU A 146 9.63 -16.17 32.69
C GLU A 146 10.27 -16.95 31.53
N GLY A 147 10.01 -18.21 31.50
CA GLY A 147 10.36 -19.11 30.40
C GLY A 147 11.41 -20.15 30.75
N THR A 148 11.21 -21.31 30.20
CA THR A 148 12.18 -22.40 30.23
C THR A 148 12.83 -22.50 28.86
N ASP A 149 14.12 -22.82 28.82
CA ASP A 149 14.81 -23.14 27.57
C ASP A 149 14.30 -24.47 26.98
N HIS A 150 14.80 -24.84 25.79
CA HIS A 150 14.47 -26.10 25.15
C HIS A 150 14.85 -27.35 25.97
N MET A 151 15.63 -27.20 27.03
CA MET A 151 16.03 -28.23 27.99
C MET A 151 15.18 -28.22 29.27
N GLY A 152 14.14 -27.34 29.36
CA GLY A 152 13.25 -27.22 30.50
C GLY A 152 13.86 -26.50 31.69
N ARG A 153 14.91 -25.69 31.49
CA ARG A 153 15.61 -24.95 32.56
C ARG A 153 15.25 -23.48 32.54
#